data_86b4dce086b778d3f7bfda7251794067
#
_entry.id   86b4dce086b778d3f7bfda7251794067
#
_cell.length_a   1.000
_cell.length_b   1.000
_cell.length_c   1.000
_cell.angle_alpha   90.00
_cell.angle_beta   90.00
_cell.angle_gamma   90.00
#
_symmetry.space_group_name_H-M   'P 1'
#
loop_
_entity.id
_entity.type
_entity.pdbx_description
1 polymer ?
#
loop_
_entity_poly.entity_id
_entity_poly.type
_entity_poly.pdbx_seq_one_letter_code
_entity_poly.pdbx_strand_id
1 'polypeptide(L)'
;YSPDYFLHYNISELILPESYNSLPYKEEMLSMSILPRVMVDYNTVKPGLYFMSNEVLDRFSIFGGASTNTLLDMDIFLLMEYRKFLPTFYTNLFWISRHRDADRNDPFLYPRVNGTDVDNIHIFNDLAFNLFSGDLGMRFAYVAHKFQFQYNYSNYRQSVKQDVYQYFTYNDDLDTTWQHGEIGFDYFRGHSLSLIYEQKRRKPSFAMHMLPGSGWEVKSKISYE
;
A
#
# COMPACT_ATOMS: atom_id res chain seq x y z
N TYR A 1 33.57 -24.12 24.84
CA TYR A 1 32.75 -24.73 23.80
C TYR A 1 33.53 -25.87 23.19
N SER A 2 33.13 -27.10 23.50
CA SER A 2 33.80 -28.32 23.00
C SER A 2 33.33 -28.56 21.55
N PRO A 3 34.23 -28.70 20.58
CA PRO A 3 33.87 -28.96 19.19
C PRO A 3 33.29 -30.38 18.95
N ASP A 4 33.16 -31.18 20.01
CA ASP A 4 32.75 -32.59 19.88
C ASP A 4 31.23 -32.79 19.75
N TYR A 5 30.42 -31.73 19.80
CA TYR A 5 28.96 -31.85 19.68
C TYR A 5 28.45 -32.17 18.26
N PHE A 6 29.30 -32.06 17.23
CA PHE A 6 28.91 -32.30 15.84
C PHE A 6 29.36 -33.66 15.27
N LEU A 7 30.08 -34.47 16.04
CA LEU A 7 30.73 -35.65 15.49
C LEU A 7 30.05 -37.00 15.79
N HIS A 8 28.89 -37.02 16.42
CA HIS A 8 28.17 -38.24 16.72
C HIS A 8 26.95 -38.52 15.83
N TYR A 9 26.87 -37.90 14.65
CA TYR A 9 25.92 -38.39 13.64
C TYR A 9 26.59 -39.57 12.90
N ASN A 10 26.24 -40.76 13.31
CA ASN A 10 26.69 -41.98 12.64
C ASN A 10 25.92 -42.12 11.32
N ILE A 11 26.50 -41.59 10.24
CA ILE A 11 25.90 -41.61 8.89
C ILE A 11 25.61 -43.04 8.42
N SER A 12 26.27 -44.06 9.00
CA SER A 12 26.06 -45.49 8.69
C SER A 12 24.72 -46.04 9.19
N GLU A 13 23.99 -45.32 10.05
CA GLU A 13 22.65 -45.71 10.52
C GLU A 13 21.51 -45.08 9.71
N LEU A 14 21.78 -44.16 8.76
CA LEU A 14 20.82 -43.71 7.81
C LEU A 14 20.55 -44.80 6.77
N ILE A 15 19.54 -45.63 7.04
CA ILE A 15 18.98 -46.55 6.04
C ILE A 15 18.30 -45.66 4.99
N LEU A 16 19.05 -45.28 3.97
CA LEU A 16 18.49 -44.65 2.80
C LEU A 16 17.63 -45.68 2.06
N PRO A 17 16.41 -45.38 1.68
CA PRO A 17 15.61 -46.29 0.87
C PRO A 17 16.34 -46.58 -0.45
N GLU A 18 16.40 -47.85 -0.83
CA GLU A 18 17.14 -48.35 -2.01
C GLU A 18 16.67 -47.74 -3.34
N SER A 19 15.51 -47.15 -3.38
CA SER A 19 15.01 -46.40 -4.53
C SER A 19 14.24 -45.15 -4.11
N TYR A 20 14.70 -43.99 -4.56
CA TYR A 20 13.97 -42.75 -4.47
C TYR A 20 13.14 -42.61 -5.74
N ASN A 21 11.85 -42.87 -5.67
CA ASN A 21 10.92 -42.49 -6.73
C ASN A 21 10.65 -40.98 -6.58
N SER A 22 11.37 -40.17 -7.34
CA SER A 22 11.08 -38.74 -7.41
C SER A 22 9.71 -38.53 -8.07
N LEU A 23 8.74 -38.09 -7.29
CA LEU A 23 7.47 -37.63 -7.85
C LEU A 23 7.67 -36.24 -8.47
N PRO A 24 7.04 -35.96 -9.61
CA PRO A 24 7.09 -34.62 -10.18
C PRO A 24 6.50 -33.63 -9.17
N TYR A 25 7.21 -32.54 -8.97
CA TYR A 25 6.74 -31.47 -8.10
C TYR A 25 5.43 -30.88 -8.60
N LYS A 26 4.40 -30.89 -7.75
CA LYS A 26 3.13 -30.24 -8.01
C LYS A 26 3.15 -28.86 -7.33
N GLU A 27 2.86 -27.83 -8.11
CA GLU A 27 2.78 -26.47 -7.58
C GLU A 27 1.57 -26.36 -6.63
N GLU A 28 1.85 -26.20 -5.36
CA GLU A 28 0.82 -26.05 -4.34
C GLU A 28 1.11 -24.77 -3.52
N MET A 29 0.09 -23.93 -3.40
CA MET A 29 0.14 -22.81 -2.50
C MET A 29 0.10 -23.31 -1.06
N LEU A 30 0.97 -22.76 -0.21
CA LEU A 30 0.83 -22.94 1.23
C LEU A 30 -0.52 -22.36 1.69
N SER A 31 -1.03 -22.88 2.80
CA SER A 31 -2.24 -22.35 3.41
C SER A 31 -2.09 -20.85 3.64
N MET A 32 -3.14 -20.10 3.30
CA MET A 32 -3.19 -18.68 3.54
C MET A 32 -3.14 -18.40 5.05
N SER A 33 -2.16 -17.62 5.48
CA SER A 33 -2.07 -17.12 6.84
C SER A 33 -2.77 -15.77 6.93
N ILE A 34 -3.64 -15.64 7.93
CA ILE A 34 -4.37 -14.39 8.21
C ILE A 34 -3.97 -13.93 9.60
N LEU A 35 -3.54 -12.69 9.71
CA LEU A 35 -3.09 -12.07 10.96
C LEU A 35 -3.90 -10.80 11.22
N PRO A 36 -4.30 -10.54 12.48
CA PRO A 36 -4.95 -9.28 12.81
C PRO A 36 -3.97 -8.12 12.65
N ARG A 37 -4.50 -7.00 12.22
CA ARG A 37 -3.81 -5.71 12.12
C ARG A 37 -4.55 -4.69 12.95
N VAL A 38 -3.83 -3.93 13.75
CA VAL A 38 -4.36 -2.74 14.42
C VAL A 38 -3.44 -1.57 14.09
N MET A 39 -4.00 -0.52 13.55
CA MET A 39 -3.28 0.70 13.25
C MET A 39 -3.92 1.88 13.97
N VAL A 40 -3.11 2.80 14.48
CA VAL A 40 -3.59 4.05 15.08
C VAL A 40 -3.15 5.17 14.16
N ASP A 41 -4.10 5.92 13.65
CA ASP A 41 -3.87 6.98 12.68
C ASP A 41 -4.80 8.16 13.01
N TYR A 42 -4.25 9.37 13.13
CA TYR A 42 -5.00 10.61 13.43
C TYR A 42 -6.04 10.47 14.56
N ASN A 43 -5.63 9.89 15.70
CA ASN A 43 -6.47 9.59 16.87
C ASN A 43 -7.62 8.58 16.63
N THR A 44 -7.62 7.87 15.51
CA THR A 44 -8.57 6.81 15.24
C THR A 44 -7.88 5.45 15.23
N VAL A 45 -8.62 4.42 15.66
CA VAL A 45 -8.15 3.04 15.61
C VAL A 45 -8.72 2.39 14.36
N LYS A 46 -7.83 1.80 13.54
CA LYS A 46 -8.18 1.08 12.31
C LYS A 46 -7.92 -0.41 12.50
N PRO A 47 -8.91 -1.20 12.88
CA PRO A 47 -8.79 -2.64 12.82
C PRO A 47 -8.68 -3.11 11.39
N GLY A 48 -7.99 -4.20 11.18
CA GLY A 48 -7.77 -4.77 9.86
C GLY A 48 -7.18 -6.17 9.92
N LEU A 49 -6.78 -6.65 8.75
CA LEU A 49 -6.21 -7.97 8.56
C LEU A 49 -5.02 -7.88 7.61
N TYR A 50 -4.01 -8.69 7.87
CA TYR A 50 -3.00 -9.07 6.90
C TYR A 50 -3.31 -10.47 6.40
N PHE A 51 -3.00 -10.72 5.14
CA PHE A 51 -3.00 -12.06 4.60
C PHE A 51 -1.71 -12.30 3.83
N MET A 52 -1.19 -13.51 3.92
CA MET A 52 -0.01 -13.92 3.18
C MET A 52 -0.10 -15.39 2.80
N SER A 53 0.41 -15.70 1.63
CA SER A 53 0.59 -17.06 1.17
C SER A 53 1.79 -17.13 0.24
N ASN A 54 2.58 -18.19 0.37
CA ASN A 54 3.72 -18.46 -0.47
C ASN A 54 3.61 -19.86 -1.04
N GLU A 55 4.15 -20.07 -2.21
CA GLU A 55 4.39 -21.42 -2.71
C GLU A 55 5.61 -22.05 -1.99
N VAL A 56 5.60 -23.37 -1.85
CA VAL A 56 6.67 -24.13 -1.16
C VAL A 56 8.07 -23.83 -1.71
N LEU A 57 8.21 -23.66 -3.02
CA LEU A 57 9.47 -23.28 -3.68
C LEU A 57 9.67 -21.77 -3.84
N ASP A 58 8.83 -20.97 -3.21
CA ASP A 58 8.90 -19.48 -3.25
C ASP A 58 8.83 -18.91 -4.70
N ARG A 59 8.18 -19.62 -5.61
CA ARG A 59 7.98 -19.17 -6.99
C ARG A 59 6.85 -18.17 -7.12
N PHE A 60 5.89 -18.22 -6.21
CA PHE A 60 4.79 -17.26 -6.11
C PHE A 60 4.62 -16.85 -4.65
N SER A 61 4.55 -15.56 -4.44
CA SER A 61 4.25 -14.98 -3.13
C SER A 61 3.18 -13.91 -3.25
N ILE A 62 2.27 -13.89 -2.30
CA ILE A 62 1.25 -12.87 -2.15
C ILE A 62 1.24 -12.39 -0.71
N PHE A 63 1.24 -11.08 -0.54
CA PHE A 63 1.08 -10.41 0.75
C PHE A 63 0.16 -9.23 0.59
N GLY A 64 -0.83 -9.12 1.44
CA GLY A 64 -1.76 -8.02 1.38
C GLY A 64 -2.34 -7.70 2.74
N GLY A 65 -3.11 -6.64 2.77
CA GLY A 65 -3.82 -6.24 3.97
C GLY A 65 -4.87 -5.19 3.68
N ALA A 66 -5.86 -5.17 4.57
CA ALA A 66 -6.92 -4.18 4.55
C ALA A 66 -7.23 -3.75 5.98
N SER A 67 -7.48 -2.47 6.18
CA SER A 67 -7.94 -1.91 7.45
C SER A 67 -8.89 -0.76 7.20
N THR A 68 -9.85 -0.58 8.11
CA THR A 68 -10.84 0.49 8.04
C THR A 68 -11.20 0.98 9.43
N ASN A 69 -11.71 2.19 9.55
CA ASN A 69 -12.24 2.76 10.78
C ASN A 69 -13.73 3.12 10.64
N THR A 70 -14.29 3.70 11.69
CA THR A 70 -15.68 4.15 11.73
C THR A 70 -16.00 5.32 10.79
N LEU A 71 -14.97 6.06 10.35
CA LEU A 71 -15.08 7.16 9.38
C LEU A 71 -14.97 6.65 7.92
N LEU A 72 -14.92 5.32 7.71
CA LEU A 72 -14.70 4.70 6.41
C LEU A 72 -13.35 5.05 5.76
N ASP A 73 -12.37 5.47 6.57
CA ASP A 73 -10.99 5.51 6.09
C ASP A 73 -10.51 4.09 5.81
N MET A 74 -9.96 3.88 4.65
CA MET A 74 -9.50 2.55 4.23
C MET A 74 -8.04 2.59 3.84
N ASP A 75 -7.32 1.53 4.21
CA ASP A 75 -5.98 1.23 3.76
C ASP A 75 -5.97 -0.18 3.21
N ILE A 76 -5.78 -0.31 1.91
CA ILE A 76 -5.70 -1.60 1.23
C ILE A 76 -4.40 -1.66 0.46
N PHE A 77 -3.69 -2.77 0.59
CA PHE A 77 -2.50 -3.01 -0.22
C PHE A 77 -2.38 -4.46 -0.63
N LEU A 78 -1.74 -4.69 -1.76
CA LEU A 78 -1.46 -6.00 -2.30
C LEU A 78 -0.09 -6.00 -2.95
N LEU A 79 0.75 -6.93 -2.52
CA LEU A 79 2.08 -7.19 -3.05
C LEU A 79 2.11 -8.61 -3.58
N MET A 80 2.49 -8.78 -4.83
CA MET A 80 2.60 -10.09 -5.49
C MET A 80 3.93 -10.19 -6.20
N GLU A 81 4.56 -11.36 -6.10
CA GLU A 81 5.74 -11.70 -6.87
C GLU A 81 5.60 -13.09 -7.50
N TYR A 82 6.00 -13.18 -8.75
CA TYR A 82 6.03 -14.42 -9.50
C TYR A 82 7.42 -14.68 -10.06
N ARG A 83 8.10 -15.70 -9.51
CA ARG A 83 9.51 -16.00 -9.71
C ARG A 83 9.75 -17.30 -10.47
N LYS A 84 8.72 -17.93 -11.02
CA LYS A 84 8.85 -19.19 -11.77
C LYS A 84 9.72 -19.04 -13.01
N PHE A 85 9.68 -17.85 -13.61
CA PHE A 85 10.48 -17.53 -14.79
C PHE A 85 11.62 -16.58 -14.45
N LEU A 86 12.56 -16.51 -15.35
CA LEU A 86 13.51 -15.40 -15.42
C LEU A 86 13.03 -14.48 -16.55
N PRO A 87 12.47 -13.30 -16.29
CA PRO A 87 12.52 -12.46 -15.10
C PRO A 87 11.47 -12.76 -14.01
N THR A 88 11.66 -12.19 -12.81
CA THR A 88 10.64 -12.11 -11.76
C THR A 88 9.64 -11.01 -12.09
N PHE A 89 8.38 -11.34 -12.12
CA PHE A 89 7.30 -10.36 -12.24
C PHE A 89 6.81 -9.95 -10.86
N TYR A 90 6.45 -8.68 -10.69
CA TYR A 90 5.89 -8.20 -9.45
C TYR A 90 4.79 -7.16 -9.69
N THR A 91 3.89 -7.08 -8.73
CA THR A 91 2.81 -6.09 -8.69
C THR A 91 2.68 -5.57 -7.27
N ASN A 92 2.61 -4.24 -7.11
CA ASN A 92 2.31 -3.58 -5.86
C ASN A 92 1.11 -2.67 -6.07
N LEU A 93 0.07 -2.85 -5.29
CA LEU A 93 -1.14 -2.03 -5.35
C LEU A 93 -1.38 -1.42 -3.98
N PHE A 94 -1.69 -0.14 -3.95
CA PHE A 94 -2.03 0.61 -2.75
C PHE A 94 -3.27 1.44 -3.02
N TRP A 95 -4.23 1.35 -2.12
CA TRP A 95 -5.38 2.22 -2.08
C TRP A 95 -5.57 2.75 -0.67
N ILE A 96 -5.56 4.06 -0.54
CA ILE A 96 -5.67 4.77 0.72
C ILE A 96 -6.81 5.75 0.58
N SER A 97 -7.81 5.66 1.46
CA SER A 97 -8.90 6.60 1.57
C SER A 97 -8.88 7.24 2.95
N ARG A 98 -9.12 8.55 3.00
CA ARG A 98 -9.22 9.32 4.23
C ARG A 98 -10.43 10.22 4.15
N HIS A 99 -11.19 10.28 5.22
CA HIS A 99 -12.33 11.15 5.38
C HIS A 99 -12.08 12.11 6.55
N ARG A 100 -12.49 13.33 6.38
CA ARG A 100 -12.42 14.34 7.43
C ARG A 100 -13.68 15.18 7.41
N ASP A 101 -14.44 15.10 8.49
CA ASP A 101 -15.54 16.01 8.72
C ASP A 101 -14.98 17.36 9.12
N ALA A 102 -15.33 18.38 8.40
CA ALA A 102 -14.96 19.75 8.68
C ALA A 102 -16.23 20.59 8.80
N ASP A 103 -16.98 20.34 9.88
CA ASP A 103 -18.17 21.11 10.17
C ASP A 103 -17.78 22.52 10.56
N ARG A 104 -18.39 23.47 9.91
CA ARG A 104 -18.18 24.89 10.15
C ARG A 104 -19.50 25.53 10.51
N ASN A 105 -19.66 25.81 11.79
CA ASN A 105 -20.75 26.63 12.32
C ASN A 105 -20.25 28.06 12.39
N ASP A 106 -20.25 28.76 11.26
CA ASP A 106 -20.00 30.19 11.27
C ASP A 106 -21.36 30.91 11.31
N PRO A 107 -21.70 31.61 12.37
CA PRO A 107 -22.80 32.55 12.35
C PRO A 107 -22.41 33.76 11.46
N PHE A 108 -22.55 33.58 10.15
CA PHE A 108 -22.43 34.74 9.25
C PHE A 108 -23.72 35.54 9.32
N LEU A 109 -23.64 36.71 9.90
CA LEU A 109 -24.65 37.75 9.72
C LEU A 109 -24.52 38.25 8.28
N TYR A 110 -25.34 37.74 7.38
CA TYR A 110 -25.48 38.36 6.06
C TYR A 110 -26.32 39.60 6.16
N PRO A 111 -25.88 40.70 5.53
CA PRO A 111 -26.72 41.89 5.46
C PRO A 111 -28.04 41.56 4.77
N ARG A 112 -29.12 42.17 5.22
CA ARG A 112 -30.46 42.09 4.64
C ARG A 112 -30.40 42.09 3.12
N VAL A 113 -30.79 41.04 2.49
CA VAL A 113 -31.06 40.99 1.06
C VAL A 113 -32.56 40.90 0.89
N ASN A 114 -33.18 41.96 0.33
CA ASN A 114 -34.59 42.06 0.08
C ASN A 114 -35.54 41.95 1.30
N GLY A 115 -35.10 42.41 2.46
CA GLY A 115 -35.96 42.41 3.66
C GLY A 115 -36.02 41.09 4.43
N THR A 116 -35.26 40.08 4.00
CA THR A 116 -35.13 38.76 4.66
C THR A 116 -33.85 38.73 5.48
N ASP A 117 -33.95 38.47 6.76
CA ASP A 117 -32.78 38.28 7.63
C ASP A 117 -32.34 36.82 7.56
N VAL A 118 -31.08 36.55 7.17
CA VAL A 118 -30.49 35.22 7.27
C VAL A 118 -29.91 35.10 8.67
N ASP A 119 -30.57 34.33 9.52
CA ASP A 119 -30.23 34.27 10.94
C ASP A 119 -29.00 33.35 11.18
N ASN A 120 -28.85 32.32 10.39
CA ASN A 120 -27.76 31.36 10.59
C ASN A 120 -27.46 30.53 9.33
N ILE A 121 -26.17 30.23 9.10
CA ILE A 121 -25.74 29.30 8.05
C ILE A 121 -24.91 28.19 8.70
N HIS A 122 -25.36 26.97 8.51
CA HIS A 122 -24.59 25.78 8.88
C HIS A 122 -24.01 25.14 7.63
N ILE A 123 -22.69 24.98 7.62
CA ILE A 123 -21.96 24.39 6.51
C ILE A 123 -21.34 23.08 7.02
N PHE A 124 -21.80 21.98 6.47
CA PHE A 124 -21.21 20.67 6.70
C PHE A 124 -20.32 20.33 5.50
N ASN A 125 -19.05 20.05 5.77
CA ASN A 125 -18.09 19.66 4.74
C ASN A 125 -17.59 18.25 5.05
N ASP A 126 -17.77 17.35 4.10
CA ASP A 126 -17.12 16.04 4.10
C ASP A 126 -15.99 16.08 3.07
N LEU A 127 -14.76 15.98 3.58
CA LEU A 127 -13.53 15.96 2.79
C LEU A 127 -13.04 14.54 2.65
N ALA A 128 -13.05 14.02 1.45
CA ALA A 128 -12.49 12.71 1.15
C ALA A 128 -11.22 12.82 0.29
N PHE A 129 -10.17 12.14 0.72
CA PHE A 129 -8.91 12.00 0.00
C PHE A 129 -8.73 10.56 -0.42
N ASN A 130 -8.52 10.33 -1.70
CA ASN A 130 -8.31 9.01 -2.25
C ASN A 130 -6.97 8.97 -2.98
N LEU A 131 -6.10 8.06 -2.56
CA LEU A 131 -4.86 7.76 -3.24
C LEU A 131 -4.92 6.33 -3.76
N PHE A 132 -4.77 6.17 -5.05
CA PHE A 132 -4.50 4.89 -5.68
C PHE A 132 -3.13 4.92 -6.31
N SER A 133 -2.30 3.93 -6.02
CA SER A 133 -0.99 3.73 -6.64
C SER A 133 -0.81 2.27 -7.00
N GLY A 134 -0.41 2.02 -8.23
CA GLY A 134 -0.14 0.68 -8.73
C GLY A 134 1.17 0.60 -9.47
N ASP A 135 2.03 -0.33 -9.05
CA ASP A 135 3.27 -0.69 -9.73
C ASP A 135 3.10 -2.04 -10.38
N LEU A 136 3.53 -2.15 -11.61
CA LEU A 136 3.67 -3.41 -12.34
C LEU A 136 5.04 -3.47 -12.94
N GLY A 137 5.78 -4.53 -12.67
CA GLY A 137 7.13 -4.58 -13.16
C GLY A 137 7.71 -5.97 -13.29
N MET A 138 8.89 -6.00 -13.89
CA MET A 138 9.72 -7.17 -13.97
C MET A 138 11.15 -6.83 -13.60
N ARG A 139 11.81 -7.76 -12.93
CA ARG A 139 13.22 -7.64 -12.57
C ARG A 139 13.96 -8.93 -12.86
N PHE A 140 15.15 -8.80 -13.34
CA PHE A 140 16.05 -9.93 -13.48
C PHE A 140 17.45 -9.57 -13.04
N ALA A 141 18.13 -10.56 -12.48
CA ALA A 141 19.51 -10.43 -12.03
C ALA A 141 20.37 -11.47 -12.76
N TYR A 142 21.49 -11.00 -13.27
CA TYR A 142 22.50 -11.85 -13.88
C TYR A 142 23.87 -11.50 -13.32
N VAL A 143 24.43 -12.43 -12.54
CA VAL A 143 25.72 -12.25 -11.86
C VAL A 143 25.70 -10.99 -10.96
N ALA A 144 26.33 -9.91 -11.39
CA ALA A 144 26.45 -8.64 -10.66
C ALA A 144 25.49 -7.56 -11.15
N HIS A 145 24.71 -7.85 -12.18
CA HIS A 145 23.84 -6.91 -12.88
C HIS A 145 22.39 -7.17 -12.52
N LYS A 146 21.64 -6.12 -12.18
CA LYS A 146 20.20 -6.18 -11.98
C LYS A 146 19.55 -5.17 -12.90
N PHE A 147 18.49 -5.60 -13.54
CA PHE A 147 17.64 -4.78 -14.39
C PHE A 147 16.22 -4.86 -13.86
N GLN A 148 15.56 -3.70 -13.79
CA GLN A 148 14.18 -3.61 -13.38
C GLN A 148 13.44 -2.68 -14.33
N PHE A 149 12.38 -3.18 -14.92
CA PHE A 149 11.41 -2.40 -15.67
C PHE A 149 10.19 -2.24 -14.80
N GLN A 150 9.66 -1.04 -14.70
CA GLN A 150 8.53 -0.72 -13.85
C GLN A 150 7.61 0.26 -14.57
N TYR A 151 6.34 -0.08 -14.60
CA TYR A 151 5.26 0.84 -14.90
C TYR A 151 4.56 1.20 -13.60
N ASN A 152 4.36 2.48 -13.37
CA ASN A 152 3.62 3.01 -12.25
C ASN A 152 2.42 3.81 -12.76
N TYR A 153 1.29 3.63 -12.10
CA TYR A 153 0.13 4.50 -12.22
C TYR A 153 -0.22 5.03 -10.84
N SER A 154 -0.39 6.33 -10.72
CA SER A 154 -0.81 6.98 -9.48
C SER A 154 -1.93 7.98 -9.76
N ASN A 155 -2.94 7.93 -8.90
CA ASN A 155 -4.04 8.89 -8.91
C ASN A 155 -4.29 9.36 -7.48
N TYR A 156 -4.19 10.67 -7.27
CA TYR A 156 -4.49 11.32 -6.01
C TYR A 156 -5.63 12.31 -6.22
N ARG A 157 -6.78 11.98 -5.66
CA ARG A 157 -8.02 12.74 -5.81
C ARG A 157 -8.52 13.20 -4.45
N GLN A 158 -8.97 14.45 -4.39
CA GLN A 158 -9.77 14.97 -3.30
C GLN A 158 -11.20 15.21 -3.79
N SER A 159 -12.18 14.84 -2.98
CA SER A 159 -13.56 15.26 -3.15
C SER A 159 -14.03 16.02 -1.92
N VAL A 160 -14.80 17.05 -2.15
CA VAL A 160 -15.45 17.87 -1.12
C VAL A 160 -16.94 17.78 -1.36
N LYS A 161 -17.67 17.20 -0.41
CA LYS A 161 -19.12 17.28 -0.36
C LYS A 161 -19.48 18.34 0.64
N GLN A 162 -20.31 19.28 0.22
CA GLN A 162 -20.73 20.40 1.03
C GLN A 162 -22.25 20.46 1.08
N ASP A 163 -22.77 20.42 2.29
CA ASP A 163 -24.18 20.64 2.59
C ASP A 163 -24.31 21.99 3.31
N VAL A 164 -25.07 22.89 2.73
CA VAL A 164 -25.31 24.23 3.26
C VAL A 164 -26.76 24.35 3.67
N TYR A 165 -27.00 24.57 4.93
CA TYR A 165 -28.31 24.84 5.49
C TYR A 165 -28.37 26.34 5.81
N GLN A 166 -29.34 27.03 5.21
CA GLN A 166 -29.60 28.44 5.45
C GLN A 166 -30.95 28.56 6.14
N TYR A 167 -30.95 29.22 7.30
CA TYR A 167 -32.12 29.49 8.08
C TYR A 167 -32.52 30.96 7.86
N PHE A 168 -33.77 31.22 7.51
CA PHE A 168 -34.29 32.55 7.30
C PHE A 168 -35.47 32.76 8.22
N THR A 169 -35.61 34.00 8.76
CA THR A 169 -36.78 34.44 9.43
C THR A 169 -37.53 35.38 8.51
N TYR A 170 -38.73 35.01 8.09
CA TYR A 170 -39.60 35.82 7.27
C TYR A 170 -40.98 35.92 7.94
N ASN A 171 -41.41 37.14 8.30
CA ASN A 171 -42.67 37.41 9.02
C ASN A 171 -42.87 36.56 10.28
N ASP A 172 -41.84 36.43 11.09
CA ASP A 172 -41.75 35.55 12.30
C ASP A 172 -41.87 34.05 12.04
N ASP A 173 -41.92 33.60 10.79
CA ASP A 173 -41.84 32.22 10.42
C ASP A 173 -40.39 31.84 10.05
N LEU A 174 -39.89 30.74 10.62
CA LEU A 174 -38.59 30.16 10.30
C LEU A 174 -38.70 29.29 9.06
N ASP A 175 -37.98 29.67 8.00
CA ASP A 175 -37.84 28.85 6.78
C ASP A 175 -36.41 28.35 6.63
N THR A 176 -36.23 27.22 6.01
CA THR A 176 -34.92 26.56 5.82
C THR A 176 -34.72 26.17 4.38
N THR A 177 -33.64 26.63 3.78
CA THR A 177 -33.18 26.11 2.49
C THR A 177 -31.94 25.24 2.65
N TRP A 178 -31.90 24.19 1.86
CA TRP A 178 -30.77 23.28 1.81
C TRP A 178 -30.20 23.24 0.40
N GLN A 179 -28.87 23.32 0.32
CA GLN A 179 -28.13 23.20 -0.93
C GLN A 179 -27.03 22.16 -0.77
N HIS A 180 -26.95 21.26 -1.73
CA HIS A 180 -25.91 20.23 -1.80
C HIS A 180 -24.99 20.51 -2.99
N GLY A 181 -23.68 20.44 -2.75
CA GLY A 181 -22.65 20.54 -3.77
C GLY A 181 -21.58 19.47 -3.59
N GLU A 182 -21.12 18.88 -4.68
CA GLU A 182 -19.97 18.01 -4.71
C GLU A 182 -18.94 18.51 -5.71
N ILE A 183 -17.70 18.69 -5.27
CA ILE A 183 -16.59 19.13 -6.11
C ILE A 183 -15.44 18.15 -5.93
N GLY A 184 -14.93 17.62 -7.05
CA GLY A 184 -13.78 16.74 -7.06
C GLY A 184 -12.59 17.38 -7.76
N PHE A 185 -11.40 17.20 -7.19
CA PHE A 185 -10.13 17.65 -7.74
C PHE A 185 -9.17 16.48 -7.87
N ASP A 186 -8.63 16.29 -9.06
CA ASP A 186 -7.49 15.39 -9.27
C ASP A 186 -6.21 16.21 -9.06
N TYR A 187 -5.54 16.01 -7.91
CA TYR A 187 -4.27 16.69 -7.62
C TYR A 187 -3.13 16.16 -8.48
N PHE A 188 -3.16 14.86 -8.68
CA PHE A 188 -2.16 14.18 -9.47
C PHE A 188 -2.78 12.96 -10.12
N ARG A 189 -2.59 12.84 -11.40
CA ARG A 189 -2.92 11.64 -12.17
C ARG A 189 -1.83 11.44 -13.19
N GLY A 190 -1.05 10.40 -13.02
CA GLY A 190 0.10 10.20 -13.86
C GLY A 190 0.45 8.73 -14.08
N HIS A 191 1.18 8.52 -15.14
CA HIS A 191 1.77 7.25 -15.54
C HIS A 191 3.27 7.44 -15.63
N SER A 192 4.05 6.52 -15.10
CA SER A 192 5.48 6.55 -15.32
C SER A 192 6.03 5.20 -15.75
N LEU A 193 6.98 5.22 -16.67
CA LEU A 193 7.79 4.08 -17.08
C LEU A 193 9.20 4.29 -16.56
N SER A 194 9.74 3.32 -15.86
CA SER A 194 11.08 3.39 -15.30
C SER A 194 11.92 2.18 -15.69
N LEU A 195 13.16 2.46 -16.09
CA LEU A 195 14.21 1.47 -16.24
C LEU A 195 15.26 1.72 -15.16
N ILE A 196 15.46 0.73 -14.30
CA ILE A 196 16.46 0.78 -13.24
C ILE A 196 17.52 -0.27 -13.55
N TYR A 197 18.76 0.18 -13.58
CA TYR A 197 19.93 -0.67 -13.68
C TYR A 197 20.77 -0.55 -12.43
N GLU A 198 21.14 -1.67 -11.86
CA GLU A 198 22.00 -1.74 -10.69
C GLU A 198 23.12 -2.74 -10.93
N GLN A 199 24.35 -2.30 -10.70
CA GLN A 199 25.51 -3.16 -10.73
C GLN A 199 26.23 -3.13 -9.39
N LYS A 200 26.39 -4.31 -8.79
CA LYS A 200 27.09 -4.47 -7.49
C LYS A 200 28.29 -5.39 -7.66
N ARG A 201 29.43 -4.89 -7.26
CA ARG A 201 30.65 -5.68 -7.18
C ARG A 201 31.21 -5.55 -5.77
N ARG A 202 30.87 -6.49 -4.91
CA ARG A 202 31.35 -6.54 -3.53
C ARG A 202 32.27 -7.74 -3.37
N LYS A 203 33.44 -7.53 -2.78
CA LYS A 203 34.29 -8.64 -2.38
C LYS A 203 33.73 -9.21 -1.07
N PRO A 204 33.49 -10.54 -0.99
CA PRO A 204 33.11 -11.15 0.27
C PRO A 204 34.21 -10.87 1.31
N SER A 205 33.82 -10.35 2.48
CA SER A 205 34.73 -10.24 3.61
C SER A 205 34.70 -11.54 4.38
N PHE A 206 35.85 -12.17 4.62
CA PHE A 206 35.97 -13.36 5.47
C PHE A 206 35.80 -13.04 6.97
N ALA A 207 35.87 -11.77 7.34
CA ALA A 207 35.60 -11.37 8.70
C ALA A 207 34.10 -11.22 8.92
N MET A 208 33.59 -11.72 10.05
CA MET A 208 32.21 -11.54 10.52
C MET A 208 31.87 -10.06 10.81
N HIS A 209 32.34 -9.14 10.01
CA HIS A 209 32.04 -7.74 10.15
C HIS A 209 30.75 -7.45 9.38
N MET A 210 29.82 -6.78 10.05
CA MET A 210 28.56 -6.30 9.47
C MET A 210 28.77 -5.31 8.32
N LEU A 211 29.99 -4.86 8.11
CA LEU A 211 30.33 -3.94 7.03
C LEU A 211 30.85 -4.72 5.81
N PRO A 212 30.32 -4.45 4.60
CA PRO A 212 30.84 -5.04 3.40
C PRO A 212 32.31 -4.64 3.22
N GLY A 213 33.12 -5.61 2.82
CA GLY A 213 34.50 -5.33 2.39
C GLY A 213 34.54 -4.35 1.22
N SER A 214 35.70 -4.11 0.66
CA SER A 214 35.85 -3.23 -0.50
C SER A 214 34.93 -3.62 -1.66
N GLY A 215 34.30 -2.64 -2.27
CA GLY A 215 33.43 -2.87 -3.44
C GLY A 215 32.82 -1.57 -3.93
N TRP A 216 32.13 -1.65 -5.05
CA TRP A 216 31.44 -0.53 -5.66
C TRP A 216 30.04 -0.93 -6.10
N GLU A 217 29.15 0.03 -6.12
CA GLU A 217 27.78 -0.09 -6.56
C GLU A 217 27.44 1.10 -7.45
N VAL A 218 26.88 0.81 -8.63
CA VAL A 218 26.33 1.82 -9.52
C VAL A 218 24.85 1.55 -9.68
N LYS A 219 24.05 2.58 -9.47
CA LYS A 219 22.60 2.54 -9.69
C LYS A 219 22.22 3.68 -10.62
N SER A 220 21.55 3.34 -11.71
CA SER A 220 21.02 4.30 -12.68
C SER A 220 19.52 4.08 -12.81
N LYS A 221 18.75 5.16 -12.83
CA LYS A 221 17.31 5.16 -13.08
C LYS A 221 17.00 6.16 -14.19
N ILE A 222 16.30 5.69 -15.20
CA ILE A 222 15.73 6.52 -16.26
C ILE A 222 14.21 6.36 -16.12
N SER A 223 13.49 7.48 -16.01
CA SER A 223 12.03 7.48 -15.95
C SER A 223 11.46 8.45 -16.97
N TYR A 224 10.32 8.07 -17.52
CA TYR A 224 9.48 8.89 -18.37
C TYR A 224 8.09 9.00 -17.71
N GLU A 225 7.62 10.23 -17.54
CA GLU A 225 6.35 10.59 -16.89
C GLU A 225 5.41 11.26 -17.88
#